data_3b30c31226a59d0944da47b8b57e49d8
#
_entry.id   3b30c31226a59d0944da47b8b57e49d8
#
_cell.length_a   1.000
_cell.length_b   1.000
_cell.length_c   1.000
_cell.angle_alpha   90.00
_cell.angle_beta   90.00
_cell.angle_gamma   90.00
#
_symmetry.space_group_name_H-M   'P 1'
#
loop_
_entity.id
_entity.type
_entity.pdbx_description
1 polymer ?
#
loop_
_entity_poly.entity_id
_entity_poly.type
_entity_poly.pdbx_seq_one_letter_code
_entity_poly.pdbx_strand_id
1 'polypeptide(L)'
;MTTTYLQLTNELLRELNEVPLTAGNFNDAVGIQQHVKDCVNRAYLDIVNEEPTWPFLAAAESGTGNNFHGNVNIETVAGTRWYELKPSSSSLTTDYGYIDWNNFFLTTVGVSGETAPYVSQNLRFTTTEEWKDFYRASENVDDSDAQSWGEPRRVLKSPDNRKFALSPIPDKAYKVWFYAYNLPTELSDYGDTIVFPDVYKTVVLAKARYFIHQFKENSQAAAFAMEDYKRGLRLMKSNLMDSTPDYMKDDRVRFI
;
A
#
# COMPACT_ATOMS: atom_id res chain seq x y z
N MET A 1 -17.99 -6.74 13.69
CA MET A 1 -17.12 -7.78 14.31
C MET A 1 -16.05 -8.12 13.30
N THR A 2 -14.80 -8.16 13.71
CA THR A 2 -13.70 -8.52 12.80
C THR A 2 -13.53 -10.04 12.80
N THR A 3 -13.45 -10.63 11.61
CA THR A 3 -13.27 -12.10 11.45
C THR A 3 -11.83 -12.48 11.80
N THR A 4 -11.66 -13.43 12.73
CA THR A 4 -10.34 -13.88 13.18
C THR A 4 -9.84 -15.06 12.36
N TYR A 5 -8.53 -15.29 12.40
CA TYR A 5 -7.87 -16.42 11.76
C TYR A 5 -8.45 -17.76 12.28
N LEU A 6 -8.67 -17.87 13.60
CA LEU A 6 -9.33 -19.03 14.21
C LEU A 6 -10.74 -19.27 13.64
N GLN A 7 -11.53 -18.21 13.45
CA GLN A 7 -12.88 -18.35 12.92
C GLN A 7 -12.89 -18.85 11.48
N LEU A 8 -12.02 -18.32 10.61
CA LEU A 8 -11.88 -18.77 9.23
C LEU A 8 -11.43 -20.24 9.16
N THR A 9 -10.42 -20.60 9.95
CA THR A 9 -9.92 -21.98 10.02
C THR A 9 -11.02 -22.96 10.48
N ASN A 10 -11.75 -22.60 11.53
CA ASN A 10 -12.82 -23.45 12.07
C ASN A 10 -14.04 -23.56 11.14
N GLU A 11 -14.32 -22.55 10.32
CA GLU A 11 -15.36 -22.63 9.30
C GLU A 11 -15.03 -23.70 8.27
N LEU A 12 -13.78 -23.76 7.80
CA LEU A 12 -13.30 -24.79 6.87
C LEU A 12 -13.17 -26.16 7.51
N LEU A 13 -12.69 -26.27 8.76
CA LEU A 13 -12.62 -27.55 9.48
C LEU A 13 -14.00 -28.18 9.63
N ARG A 14 -15.03 -27.39 9.93
CA ARG A 14 -16.42 -27.89 9.99
C ARG A 14 -16.93 -28.40 8.65
N GLU A 15 -16.58 -27.73 7.54
CA GLU A 15 -16.92 -28.21 6.19
C GLU A 15 -16.24 -29.54 5.85
N LEU A 16 -15.06 -29.77 6.43
CA LEU A 16 -14.31 -31.01 6.25
C LEU A 16 -14.72 -32.13 7.24
N ASN A 17 -15.68 -31.83 8.13
CA ASN A 17 -16.11 -32.73 9.23
C ASN A 17 -14.94 -33.05 10.20
N GLU A 18 -14.04 -32.07 10.39
CA GLU A 18 -12.91 -32.17 11.31
C GLU A 18 -13.21 -31.43 12.64
N VAL A 19 -12.47 -31.80 13.68
CA VAL A 19 -12.61 -31.19 15.01
C VAL A 19 -12.12 -29.73 14.96
N PRO A 20 -12.95 -28.75 15.39
CA PRO A 20 -12.54 -27.34 15.40
C PRO A 20 -11.43 -27.11 16.43
N LEU A 21 -10.59 -26.11 16.13
CA LEU A 21 -9.52 -25.64 17.02
C LEU A 21 -10.07 -24.68 18.07
N THR A 22 -9.38 -24.61 19.20
CA THR A 22 -9.59 -23.60 20.26
C THR A 22 -8.39 -22.65 20.32
N ALA A 23 -8.53 -21.53 21.00
CA ALA A 23 -7.40 -20.61 21.21
C ALA A 23 -6.19 -21.30 21.86
N GLY A 24 -6.43 -22.27 22.76
CA GLY A 24 -5.37 -22.97 23.48
C GLY A 24 -4.59 -24.00 22.68
N ASN A 25 -5.17 -24.57 21.61
CA ASN A 25 -4.52 -25.59 20.79
C ASN A 25 -4.26 -25.14 19.34
N PHE A 26 -4.50 -23.88 19.04
CA PHE A 26 -4.35 -23.35 17.70
C PHE A 26 -2.91 -23.46 17.17
N ASN A 27 -1.93 -23.17 18.04
CA ASN A 27 -0.51 -23.23 17.66
C ASN A 27 0.04 -24.65 17.64
N ASP A 28 -0.63 -25.59 18.31
CA ASP A 28 -0.25 -27.01 18.37
C ASP A 28 -1.00 -27.86 17.33
N ALA A 29 -1.70 -27.22 16.38
CA ALA A 29 -2.43 -27.91 15.34
C ALA A 29 -1.50 -28.81 14.50
N VAL A 30 -1.94 -30.04 14.17
CA VAL A 30 -1.18 -31.01 13.38
C VAL A 30 -2.03 -31.61 12.27
N GLY A 31 -1.36 -32.19 11.27
CA GLY A 31 -2.05 -32.92 10.18
C GLY A 31 -2.97 -32.00 9.36
N ILE A 32 -4.23 -32.43 9.20
CA ILE A 32 -5.21 -31.68 8.39
C ILE A 32 -5.54 -30.31 8.96
N GLN A 33 -5.54 -30.15 10.28
CA GLN A 33 -5.81 -28.88 10.93
C GLN A 33 -4.72 -27.85 10.61
N GLN A 34 -3.44 -28.25 10.67
CA GLN A 34 -2.32 -27.39 10.27
C GLN A 34 -2.41 -27.05 8.78
N HIS A 35 -2.70 -28.03 7.94
CA HIS A 35 -2.85 -27.80 6.50
C HIS A 35 -3.95 -26.79 6.19
N VAL A 36 -5.10 -26.84 6.87
CA VAL A 36 -6.19 -25.88 6.69
C VAL A 36 -5.77 -24.47 7.12
N LYS A 37 -5.03 -24.33 8.25
CA LYS A 37 -4.44 -23.05 8.66
C LYS A 37 -3.56 -22.47 7.55
N ASP A 38 -2.63 -23.27 7.04
CA ASP A 38 -1.71 -22.84 6.00
C ASP A 38 -2.46 -22.43 4.71
N CYS A 39 -3.53 -23.15 4.35
CA CYS A 39 -4.38 -22.79 3.23
C CYS A 39 -5.11 -21.46 3.44
N VAL A 40 -5.59 -21.16 4.64
CA VAL A 40 -6.24 -19.89 4.97
C VAL A 40 -5.25 -18.73 4.89
N ASN A 41 -4.07 -18.88 5.52
CA ASN A 41 -3.04 -17.84 5.48
C ASN A 41 -2.56 -17.57 4.04
N ARG A 42 -2.29 -18.63 3.29
CA ARG A 42 -1.92 -18.52 1.87
C ARG A 42 -3.02 -17.83 1.04
N ALA A 43 -4.28 -18.20 1.25
CA ALA A 43 -5.41 -17.61 0.55
C ALA A 43 -5.55 -16.12 0.87
N TYR A 44 -5.37 -15.74 2.13
CA TYR A 44 -5.36 -14.35 2.57
C TYR A 44 -4.24 -13.55 1.88
N LEU A 45 -3.00 -14.04 1.92
CA LEU A 45 -1.86 -13.39 1.27
C LEU A 45 -2.02 -13.27 -0.24
N ASP A 46 -2.56 -14.31 -0.91
CA ASP A 46 -2.84 -14.26 -2.35
C ASP A 46 -3.81 -13.13 -2.69
N ILE A 47 -4.86 -12.93 -1.87
CA ILE A 47 -5.85 -11.85 -2.09
C ILE A 47 -5.23 -10.46 -1.88
N VAL A 48 -4.46 -10.31 -0.81
CA VAL A 48 -3.87 -9.01 -0.48
C VAL A 48 -2.78 -8.63 -1.48
N ASN A 49 -1.99 -9.61 -1.95
CA ASN A 49 -0.95 -9.39 -2.96
C ASN A 49 -1.48 -9.26 -4.41
N GLU A 50 -2.77 -9.57 -4.64
CA GLU A 50 -3.37 -9.44 -5.98
C GLU A 50 -3.37 -8.00 -6.48
N GLU A 51 -3.46 -7.03 -5.57
CA GLU A 51 -3.49 -5.61 -5.90
C GLU A 51 -2.71 -4.80 -4.86
N PRO A 52 -1.64 -4.11 -5.25
CA PRO A 52 -0.82 -3.35 -4.31
C PRO A 52 -1.50 -2.08 -3.77
N THR A 53 -2.55 -1.61 -4.44
CA THR A 53 -3.23 -0.34 -4.14
C THR A 53 -4.55 -0.52 -3.40
N TRP A 54 -4.75 -1.65 -2.72
CA TRP A 54 -5.95 -1.84 -1.92
C TRP A 54 -6.15 -0.71 -0.91
N PRO A 55 -7.34 -0.10 -0.79
CA PRO A 55 -7.61 0.99 0.14
C PRO A 55 -7.35 0.63 1.61
N PHE A 56 -7.54 -0.62 1.99
CA PHE A 56 -7.29 -1.11 3.35
C PHE A 56 -5.80 -1.31 3.67
N LEU A 57 -4.92 -1.27 2.67
CA LEU A 57 -3.45 -1.25 2.84
C LEU A 57 -2.90 0.17 2.91
N ALA A 58 -3.72 1.19 2.64
CA ALA A 58 -3.25 2.57 2.68
C ALA A 58 -2.61 2.88 4.03
N ALA A 59 -1.38 3.36 4.00
CA ALA A 59 -0.68 3.79 5.19
C ALA A 59 -1.39 5.02 5.77
N ALA A 60 -1.57 5.03 7.08
CA ALA A 60 -2.10 6.19 7.78
C ALA A 60 -1.09 6.59 8.86
N GLU A 61 -0.61 7.81 8.81
CA GLU A 61 0.20 8.37 9.89
C GLU A 61 -0.73 8.85 11.01
N SER A 62 -0.39 8.48 12.24
CA SER A 62 -1.18 8.86 13.42
C SER A 62 -1.24 10.38 13.56
N GLY A 63 -2.44 10.95 13.51
CA GLY A 63 -2.69 12.39 13.71
C GLY A 63 -2.78 13.23 12.44
N THR A 64 -2.42 12.73 11.29
CA THR A 64 -2.68 13.36 9.99
C THR A 64 -3.90 12.69 9.36
N GLY A 65 -5.04 13.32 9.40
CA GLY A 65 -6.22 12.83 8.67
C GLY A 65 -5.90 12.64 7.18
N ASN A 66 -6.70 11.81 6.50
CA ASN A 66 -6.60 11.66 5.04
C ASN A 66 -6.65 13.05 4.39
N ASN A 67 -5.54 13.45 3.79
CA ASN A 67 -5.46 14.70 3.07
C ASN A 67 -5.65 14.42 1.57
N PHE A 68 -6.22 15.37 0.85
CA PHE A 68 -6.37 15.29 -0.62
C PHE A 68 -5.04 15.10 -1.35
N HIS A 69 -3.92 15.43 -0.72
CA HIS A 69 -2.60 15.40 -1.33
C HIS A 69 -1.85 14.09 -1.10
N GLY A 70 -2.30 13.25 -0.18
CA GLY A 70 -1.65 11.97 0.15
C GLY A 70 -2.06 11.45 1.52
N ASN A 71 -1.69 10.23 1.82
CA ASN A 71 -1.94 9.59 3.11
C ASN A 71 -0.71 9.61 4.05
N VAL A 72 0.45 9.92 3.52
CA VAL A 72 1.71 10.08 4.27
C VAL A 72 2.33 11.42 3.92
N ASN A 73 2.97 12.07 4.88
CA ASN A 73 3.74 13.28 4.64
C ASN A 73 5.10 13.24 5.32
N ILE A 74 6.04 13.96 4.75
CA ILE A 74 7.37 14.16 5.27
C ILE A 74 7.67 15.65 5.23
N GLU A 75 8.16 16.20 6.33
CA GLU A 75 8.59 17.58 6.39
C GLU A 75 10.05 17.69 5.92
N THR A 76 10.31 18.63 5.01
CA THR A 76 11.64 18.85 4.47
C THR A 76 12.46 19.77 5.37
N VAL A 77 13.77 19.64 5.26
CA VAL A 77 14.75 20.50 5.93
C VAL A 77 15.54 21.25 4.84
N ALA A 78 15.73 22.56 5.02
CA ALA A 78 16.52 23.36 4.09
C ALA A 78 17.91 22.74 3.90
N GLY A 79 18.39 22.71 2.66
CA GLY A 79 19.69 22.14 2.32
C GLY A 79 19.78 20.61 2.29
N THR A 80 18.68 19.91 2.56
CA THR A 80 18.66 18.45 2.51
C THR A 80 18.00 17.97 1.24
N ARG A 81 18.69 17.12 0.48
CA ARG A 81 18.18 16.56 -0.79
C ARG A 81 17.46 15.23 -0.62
N TRP A 82 18.03 14.33 0.19
CA TRP A 82 17.58 12.95 0.33
C TRP A 82 16.75 12.74 1.59
N TYR A 83 15.59 12.14 1.45
CA TYR A 83 14.67 11.83 2.54
C TYR A 83 14.36 10.34 2.54
N GLU A 84 14.25 9.76 3.71
CA GLU A 84 13.76 8.39 3.88
C GLU A 84 12.25 8.36 3.68
N LEU A 85 11.77 7.39 2.92
CA LEU A 85 10.33 7.21 2.68
C LEU A 85 9.58 6.88 3.96
N LYS A 86 10.27 6.21 4.89
CA LYS A 86 9.78 5.93 6.23
C LYS A 86 10.80 6.42 7.26
N PRO A 87 10.65 7.64 7.77
CA PRO A 87 11.52 8.17 8.81
C PRO A 87 11.49 7.29 10.06
N SER A 88 12.61 7.15 10.72
CA SER A 88 12.73 6.39 11.99
C SER A 88 11.85 6.96 13.12
N SER A 89 11.45 8.23 13.00
CA SER A 89 10.51 8.92 13.91
C SER A 89 9.05 8.68 13.59
N SER A 90 8.76 8.00 12.48
CA SER A 90 7.37 7.68 12.10
C SER A 90 6.75 6.69 13.07
N SER A 91 5.49 6.90 13.43
CA SER A 91 4.70 5.95 14.23
C SER A 91 4.34 4.68 13.46
N LEU A 92 4.61 4.65 12.15
CA LEU A 92 4.37 3.48 11.31
C LEU A 92 5.36 2.36 11.64
N THR A 93 4.84 1.20 11.96
CA THR A 93 5.64 0.02 12.33
C THR A 93 5.97 -0.89 11.15
N THR A 94 5.21 -0.78 10.06
CA THR A 94 5.34 -1.63 8.87
C THR A 94 6.04 -0.92 7.73
N ASP A 95 6.78 -1.64 6.91
CA ASP A 95 7.38 -1.12 5.68
C ASP A 95 6.31 -0.93 4.61
N TYR A 96 6.52 0.04 3.70
CA TYR A 96 5.63 0.22 2.56
C TYR A 96 5.88 -0.88 1.52
N GLY A 97 4.80 -1.52 1.09
CA GLY A 97 4.83 -2.47 -0.02
C GLY A 97 4.78 -1.78 -1.38
N TYR A 98 4.05 -0.67 -1.45
CA TYR A 98 3.90 0.10 -2.69
C TYR A 98 3.83 1.60 -2.40
N ILE A 99 4.39 2.40 -3.31
CA ILE A 99 4.38 3.86 -3.28
C ILE A 99 3.99 4.36 -4.67
N ASP A 100 3.03 5.27 -4.72
CA ASP A 100 2.64 5.91 -5.97
C ASP A 100 3.56 7.09 -6.28
N TRP A 101 4.55 6.85 -7.12
CA TRP A 101 5.56 7.84 -7.51
C TRP A 101 5.03 8.97 -8.38
N ASN A 102 3.85 8.83 -8.96
CA ASN A 102 3.25 9.85 -9.82
C ASN A 102 2.45 10.90 -9.04
N ASN A 103 2.14 10.59 -7.77
CA ASN A 103 1.30 11.42 -6.91
C ASN A 103 2.07 11.95 -5.70
N PHE A 104 3.17 12.65 -5.97
CA PHE A 104 3.89 13.43 -4.95
C PHE A 104 3.45 14.89 -5.01
N PHE A 105 3.03 15.43 -3.87
CA PHE A 105 2.58 16.80 -3.74
C PHE A 105 3.44 17.57 -2.73
N LEU A 106 3.72 18.82 -3.04
CA LEU A 106 4.40 19.76 -2.17
C LEU A 106 3.39 20.75 -1.60
N THR A 107 3.42 20.96 -0.29
CA THR A 107 2.68 22.04 0.36
C THR A 107 3.61 22.83 1.26
N THR A 108 3.35 24.12 1.42
CA THR A 108 4.08 24.93 2.39
C THR A 108 3.68 24.54 3.81
N VAL A 109 4.63 24.56 4.73
CA VAL A 109 4.33 24.46 6.17
C VAL A 109 3.74 25.80 6.60
N GLY A 110 2.49 25.80 7.09
CA GLY A 110 1.86 26.99 7.64
C GLY A 110 2.58 27.43 8.90
N VAL A 111 3.16 28.62 8.88
CA VAL A 111 3.66 29.26 10.11
C VAL A 111 2.45 29.85 10.84
N SER A 112 2.32 29.56 12.13
CA SER A 112 1.20 30.06 12.95
C SER A 112 1.19 31.59 12.93
N GLY A 113 0.13 32.16 12.39
CA GLY A 113 -0.06 33.63 12.32
C GLY A 113 0.26 34.29 10.97
N GLU A 114 0.80 33.56 9.99
CA GLU A 114 0.98 34.07 8.63
C GLU A 114 -0.05 33.45 7.68
N THR A 115 -0.71 34.33 6.90
CA THR A 115 -1.51 33.90 5.73
C THR A 115 -0.54 33.72 4.55
N ALA A 116 0.37 32.74 4.66
CA ALA A 116 1.25 32.42 3.55
C ALA A 116 0.41 31.90 2.36
N PRO A 117 0.71 32.28 1.12
CA PRO A 117 0.04 31.75 -0.03
C PRO A 117 0.24 30.22 0.00
N TYR A 118 -0.87 29.49 0.02
CA TYR A 118 -0.87 28.04 0.00
C TYR A 118 -0.29 27.59 -1.34
N VAL A 119 0.98 27.23 -1.34
CA VAL A 119 1.59 26.60 -2.52
C VAL A 119 1.28 25.11 -2.42
N SER A 120 0.42 24.63 -3.29
CA SER A 120 0.18 23.22 -3.50
C SER A 120 0.53 22.92 -4.94
N GLN A 121 1.57 22.13 -5.15
CA GLN A 121 1.98 21.76 -6.49
C GLN A 121 2.30 20.26 -6.56
N ASN A 122 2.00 19.68 -7.71
CA ASN A 122 2.40 18.32 -8.01
C ASN A 122 3.90 18.27 -8.36
N LEU A 123 4.63 17.38 -7.69
CA LEU A 123 6.03 17.12 -8.01
C LEU A 123 6.11 16.13 -9.19
N ARG A 124 6.87 16.50 -10.21
CA ARG A 124 7.08 15.61 -11.35
C ARG A 124 8.03 14.49 -10.95
N PHE A 125 7.59 13.25 -11.12
CA PHE A 125 8.49 12.10 -11.04
C PHE A 125 9.49 12.14 -12.18
N THR A 126 10.77 11.94 -11.86
CA THR A 126 11.89 11.95 -12.81
C THR A 126 12.83 10.83 -12.41
N THR A 127 13.29 10.04 -13.35
CA THR A 127 14.32 9.03 -13.09
C THR A 127 15.67 9.69 -12.80
N THR A 128 16.51 9.01 -12.03
CA THR A 128 17.85 9.53 -11.73
C THR A 128 18.69 9.73 -13.00
N GLU A 129 18.49 8.91 -14.02
CA GLU A 129 19.16 9.00 -15.31
C GLU A 129 18.68 10.23 -16.08
N GLU A 130 17.37 10.40 -16.27
CA GLU A 130 16.78 11.58 -16.92
C GLU A 130 17.22 12.87 -16.22
N TRP A 131 17.25 12.86 -14.87
CA TRP A 131 17.69 14.02 -14.12
C TRP A 131 19.17 14.35 -14.37
N LYS A 132 20.06 13.36 -14.41
CA LYS A 132 21.48 13.53 -14.71
C LYS A 132 21.71 14.12 -16.09
N ASP A 133 20.95 13.66 -17.09
CA ASP A 133 21.14 14.02 -18.48
C ASP A 133 20.60 15.43 -18.80
N PHE A 134 19.43 15.77 -18.25
CA PHE A 134 18.73 17.00 -18.65
C PHE A 134 18.69 18.12 -17.60
N TYR A 135 18.72 17.79 -16.31
CA TYR A 135 18.46 18.75 -15.26
C TYR A 135 19.64 19.04 -14.34
N ARG A 136 20.61 18.16 -14.29
CA ARG A 136 21.77 18.30 -13.41
C ARG A 136 22.50 19.62 -13.58
N ALA A 137 22.71 20.08 -14.81
CA ALA A 137 23.43 21.29 -15.11
C ALA A 137 22.64 22.57 -14.80
N SER A 138 21.29 22.50 -14.87
CA SER A 138 20.40 23.67 -14.67
C SER A 138 19.89 23.80 -13.24
N GLU A 139 19.83 22.71 -12.47
CA GLU A 139 19.31 22.69 -11.11
C GLU A 139 20.39 22.58 -10.05
N ASN A 140 21.54 22.96 -10.38
CA ASN A 140 22.80 22.95 -9.67
C ASN A 140 23.06 21.78 -8.71
N VAL A 141 24.29 21.29 -8.69
CA VAL A 141 24.69 19.99 -8.19
C VAL A 141 25.40 20.07 -6.86
N ASP A 142 25.80 21.26 -6.47
CA ASP A 142 26.50 21.43 -5.22
C ASP A 142 25.53 21.59 -4.06
N ASP A 143 25.38 20.53 -3.27
CA ASP A 143 24.51 20.51 -2.10
C ASP A 143 24.96 21.51 -1.02
N SER A 144 26.18 22.05 -1.14
CA SER A 144 26.72 23.06 -0.23
C SER A 144 26.42 24.52 -0.63
N ASP A 145 25.98 24.75 -1.87
CA ASP A 145 25.68 26.12 -2.37
C ASP A 145 24.22 26.50 -2.12
N ALA A 146 23.98 27.27 -1.05
CA ALA A 146 22.65 27.74 -0.70
C ALA A 146 21.97 28.61 -1.78
N GLN A 147 22.71 29.17 -2.70
CA GLN A 147 22.14 29.95 -3.81
C GLN A 147 21.43 29.05 -4.85
N SER A 148 21.72 27.77 -4.85
CA SER A 148 21.10 26.78 -5.72
C SER A 148 19.82 26.17 -5.13
N TRP A 149 19.52 26.44 -3.86
CA TRP A 149 18.34 25.92 -3.19
C TRP A 149 17.10 26.66 -3.64
N GLY A 150 15.98 25.94 -3.66
CA GLY A 150 14.72 26.52 -4.11
C GLY A 150 13.54 25.63 -3.83
N GLU A 151 12.39 26.04 -4.31
CA GLU A 151 11.16 25.27 -4.21
C GLU A 151 11.27 23.98 -5.05
N PRO A 152 11.13 22.78 -4.44
CA PRO A 152 11.20 21.53 -5.17
C PRO A 152 10.11 21.40 -6.23
N ARG A 153 10.48 20.91 -7.42
CA ARG A 153 9.58 20.67 -8.55
C ARG A 153 9.56 19.22 -9.01
N ARG A 154 10.58 18.47 -8.61
CA ARG A 154 10.76 17.08 -9.03
C ARG A 154 11.07 16.20 -7.84
N VAL A 155 10.61 14.95 -7.95
CA VAL A 155 10.96 13.86 -7.04
C VAL A 155 11.76 12.82 -7.81
N LEU A 156 12.86 12.38 -7.21
CA LEU A 156 13.75 11.35 -7.74
C LEU A 156 13.70 10.13 -6.82
N LYS A 157 13.67 8.96 -7.41
CA LYS A 157 13.68 7.69 -6.69
C LYS A 157 15.10 7.20 -6.50
N SER A 158 15.44 6.76 -5.29
CA SER A 158 16.73 6.10 -5.07
C SER A 158 16.75 4.67 -5.65
N PRO A 159 17.93 4.15 -6.04
CA PRO A 159 18.04 2.79 -6.58
C PRO A 159 17.58 1.69 -5.63
N ASP A 160 17.67 1.91 -4.32
CA ASP A 160 17.24 0.97 -3.26
C ASP A 160 15.74 1.06 -2.92
N ASN A 161 15.00 1.96 -3.54
CA ASN A 161 13.58 2.24 -3.28
C ASN A 161 13.24 2.68 -1.84
N ARG A 162 14.22 3.03 -1.01
CA ARG A 162 14.01 3.41 0.39
C ARG A 162 13.98 4.92 0.60
N LYS A 163 14.52 5.68 -0.34
CA LYS A 163 14.68 7.13 -0.25
C LYS A 163 14.14 7.80 -1.50
N PHE A 164 13.80 9.07 -1.34
CA PHE A 164 13.55 9.97 -2.47
C PHE A 164 14.41 11.22 -2.33
N ALA A 165 14.73 11.82 -3.44
CA ALA A 165 15.41 13.10 -3.48
C ALA A 165 14.49 14.16 -4.07
N LEU A 166 14.71 15.39 -3.68
CA LEU A 166 14.03 16.57 -4.21
C LEU A 166 14.96 17.39 -5.09
N SER A 167 14.41 17.93 -6.15
CA SER A 167 15.15 18.83 -7.06
C SER A 167 14.25 20.01 -7.48
N PRO A 168 14.71 21.28 -7.31
CA PRO A 168 15.90 21.72 -6.54
C PRO A 168 15.91 21.27 -5.08
N ILE A 169 17.05 21.47 -4.41
CA ILE A 169 17.16 21.25 -2.96
C ILE A 169 16.25 22.23 -2.23
N PRO A 170 15.47 21.82 -1.23
CA PRO A 170 14.58 22.71 -0.49
C PRO A 170 15.32 23.89 0.15
N ASP A 171 14.82 25.11 -0.05
CA ASP A 171 15.31 26.34 0.58
C ASP A 171 14.73 26.58 1.97
N LYS A 172 13.61 25.92 2.28
CA LYS A 172 12.90 26.00 3.56
C LYS A 172 12.13 24.71 3.85
N ALA A 173 11.42 24.66 4.97
CA ALA A 173 10.55 23.54 5.30
C ALA A 173 9.30 23.54 4.41
N TYR A 174 9.03 22.39 3.82
CA TYR A 174 7.82 22.07 3.06
C TYR A 174 7.27 20.76 3.58
N LYS A 175 5.99 20.46 3.32
CA LYS A 175 5.43 19.13 3.50
C LYS A 175 5.33 18.45 2.15
N VAL A 176 5.98 17.33 2.00
CA VAL A 176 5.88 16.44 0.83
C VAL A 176 4.89 15.34 1.16
N TRP A 177 3.78 15.30 0.42
CA TRP A 177 2.72 14.32 0.55
C TRP A 177 2.82 13.29 -0.55
N PHE A 178 2.53 12.03 -0.24
CA PHE A 178 2.47 10.95 -1.22
C PHE A 178 1.51 9.85 -0.77
N TYR A 179 1.14 8.96 -1.69
CA TYR A 179 0.36 7.77 -1.37
C TYR A 179 1.28 6.57 -1.17
N ALA A 180 1.18 5.96 -0.01
CA ALA A 180 1.91 4.75 0.35
C ALA A 180 0.96 3.68 0.86
N TYR A 181 1.29 2.43 0.58
CA TYR A 181 0.52 1.26 0.98
C TYR A 181 1.42 0.31 1.77
N ASN A 182 0.93 -0.17 2.90
CA ASN A 182 1.68 -1.04 3.79
C ASN A 182 1.92 -2.42 3.15
N LEU A 183 3.01 -3.04 3.55
CA LEU A 183 3.25 -4.43 3.22
C LEU A 183 2.26 -5.30 4.01
N PRO A 184 1.56 -6.26 3.37
CA PRO A 184 0.68 -7.16 4.09
C PRO A 184 1.46 -8.06 5.06
N THR A 185 0.90 -8.25 6.25
CA THR A 185 1.44 -9.15 7.26
C THR A 185 0.72 -10.49 7.23
N GLU A 186 1.46 -11.57 7.46
CA GLU A 186 0.87 -12.91 7.56
C GLU A 186 0.00 -13.04 8.81
N LEU A 187 -1.01 -13.90 8.71
CA LEU A 187 -1.79 -14.33 9.86
C LEU A 187 -0.97 -15.41 10.62
N SER A 188 -0.63 -15.16 11.87
CA SER A 188 0.22 -16.03 12.68
C SER A 188 -0.50 -16.57 13.92
N ASP A 189 -1.24 -15.73 14.61
CA ASP A 189 -1.90 -16.09 15.86
C ASP A 189 -3.43 -16.24 15.68
N TYR A 190 -4.04 -17.01 16.55
CA TYR A 190 -5.49 -17.30 16.53
C TYR A 190 -6.37 -16.05 16.53
N GLY A 191 -5.88 -14.96 17.15
CA GLY A 191 -6.56 -13.69 17.28
C GLY A 191 -6.35 -12.74 16.10
N ASP A 192 -5.44 -13.05 15.19
CA ASP A 192 -5.18 -12.20 14.03
C ASP A 192 -6.42 -12.04 13.17
N THR A 193 -6.61 -10.85 12.67
CA THR A 193 -7.78 -10.49 11.87
C THR A 193 -7.40 -10.15 10.44
N ILE A 194 -8.30 -10.43 9.51
CA ILE A 194 -8.14 -9.98 8.12
C ILE A 194 -8.20 -8.45 8.05
N VAL A 195 -7.36 -7.84 7.20
CA VAL A 195 -7.25 -6.37 7.08
C VAL A 195 -8.38 -5.74 6.25
N PHE A 196 -9.12 -6.52 5.50
CA PHE A 196 -10.24 -6.05 4.68
C PHE A 196 -11.60 -6.32 5.36
N PRO A 197 -12.70 -5.68 4.91
CA PRO A 197 -14.01 -5.81 5.53
C PRO A 197 -14.53 -7.24 5.58
N ASP A 198 -15.13 -7.64 6.70
CA ASP A 198 -15.69 -8.99 6.96
C ASP A 198 -16.65 -9.51 5.88
N VAL A 199 -17.30 -8.61 5.14
CA VAL A 199 -18.19 -8.95 4.02
C VAL A 199 -17.47 -9.83 2.98
N TYR A 200 -16.16 -9.68 2.84
CA TYR A 200 -15.33 -10.41 1.86
C TYR A 200 -14.67 -11.67 2.42
N LYS A 201 -14.99 -12.08 3.66
CA LYS A 201 -14.45 -13.33 4.24
C LYS A 201 -14.68 -14.56 3.33
N THR A 202 -15.81 -14.57 2.61
CA THR A 202 -16.15 -15.64 1.67
C THR A 202 -15.15 -15.80 0.54
N VAL A 203 -14.45 -14.73 0.16
CA VAL A 203 -13.40 -14.77 -0.87
C VAL A 203 -12.19 -15.55 -0.37
N VAL A 204 -11.79 -15.33 0.90
CA VAL A 204 -10.71 -16.10 1.55
C VAL A 204 -11.09 -17.57 1.63
N LEU A 205 -12.32 -17.86 2.11
CA LEU A 205 -12.80 -19.23 2.25
C LEU A 205 -12.85 -19.96 0.89
N ALA A 206 -13.32 -19.31 -0.17
CA ALA A 206 -13.34 -19.87 -1.51
C ALA A 206 -11.93 -20.21 -2.02
N LYS A 207 -10.97 -19.30 -1.82
CA LYS A 207 -9.58 -19.53 -2.21
C LYS A 207 -8.93 -20.64 -1.37
N ALA A 208 -9.17 -20.67 -0.06
CA ALA A 208 -8.66 -21.70 0.81
C ALA A 208 -9.26 -23.08 0.46
N ARG A 209 -10.58 -23.17 0.15
CA ARG A 209 -11.21 -24.39 -0.37
C ARG A 209 -10.53 -24.89 -1.64
N TYR A 210 -10.18 -24.00 -2.55
CA TYR A 210 -9.43 -24.36 -3.75
C TYR A 210 -8.14 -25.09 -3.39
N PHE A 211 -7.32 -24.58 -2.46
CA PHE A 211 -6.08 -25.21 -2.05
C PHE A 211 -6.33 -26.56 -1.36
N ILE A 212 -7.34 -26.66 -0.50
CA ILE A 212 -7.71 -27.89 0.18
C ILE A 212 -8.15 -28.96 -0.83
N HIS A 213 -8.96 -28.61 -1.84
CA HIS A 213 -9.40 -29.53 -2.87
C HIS A 213 -8.28 -29.96 -3.81
N GLN A 214 -7.31 -29.07 -4.08
CA GLN A 214 -6.09 -29.45 -4.79
C GLN A 214 -5.30 -30.51 -4.01
N PHE A 215 -5.11 -30.32 -2.71
CA PHE A 215 -4.43 -31.29 -1.86
C PHE A 215 -5.15 -32.64 -1.82
N LYS A 216 -6.48 -32.63 -1.85
CA LYS A 216 -7.31 -33.85 -1.89
C LYS A 216 -7.47 -34.43 -3.30
N GLU A 217 -6.76 -33.91 -4.29
CA GLU A 217 -6.83 -34.33 -5.72
C GLU A 217 -8.24 -34.27 -6.32
N ASN A 218 -9.14 -33.50 -5.73
CA ASN A 218 -10.51 -33.31 -6.23
C ASN A 218 -10.56 -32.11 -7.20
N SER A 219 -10.21 -32.35 -8.45
CA SER A 219 -10.10 -31.31 -9.49
C SER A 219 -11.43 -30.62 -9.79
N GLN A 220 -12.54 -31.33 -9.72
CA GLN A 220 -13.86 -30.76 -9.99
C GLN A 220 -14.28 -29.76 -8.90
N ALA A 221 -14.14 -30.14 -7.62
CA ALA A 221 -14.44 -29.24 -6.51
C ALA A 221 -13.47 -28.06 -6.45
N ALA A 222 -12.19 -28.27 -6.79
CA ALA A 222 -11.21 -27.19 -6.93
C ALA A 222 -11.61 -26.18 -8.01
N ALA A 223 -12.11 -26.64 -9.17
CA ALA A 223 -12.57 -25.77 -10.24
C ALA A 223 -13.74 -24.87 -9.80
N PHE A 224 -14.74 -25.44 -9.12
CA PHE A 224 -15.87 -24.65 -8.58
C PHE A 224 -15.41 -23.63 -7.53
N ALA A 225 -14.53 -24.02 -6.60
CA ALA A 225 -14.00 -23.11 -5.59
C ALA A 225 -13.20 -21.97 -6.22
N MET A 226 -12.45 -22.23 -7.30
CA MET A 226 -11.72 -21.20 -8.04
C MET A 226 -12.67 -20.24 -8.78
N GLU A 227 -13.78 -20.72 -9.31
CA GLU A 227 -14.79 -19.86 -9.95
C GLU A 227 -15.46 -18.94 -8.94
N ASP A 228 -15.84 -19.47 -7.76
CA ASP A 228 -16.40 -18.68 -6.66
C ASP A 228 -15.41 -17.62 -6.17
N TYR A 229 -14.14 -17.98 -6.04
CA TYR A 229 -13.06 -17.04 -5.71
C TYR A 229 -12.96 -15.90 -6.73
N LYS A 230 -12.88 -16.23 -8.03
CA LYS A 230 -12.76 -15.23 -9.10
C LYS A 230 -13.98 -14.29 -9.14
N ARG A 231 -15.18 -14.82 -8.89
CA ARG A 231 -16.41 -14.03 -8.83
C ARG A 231 -16.39 -13.08 -7.61
N GLY A 232 -16.02 -13.60 -6.44
CA GLY A 232 -15.92 -12.81 -5.21
C GLY A 232 -14.83 -11.73 -5.29
N LEU A 233 -13.67 -12.05 -5.85
CA LEU A 233 -12.58 -11.10 -6.03
C LEU A 233 -12.95 -9.96 -6.99
N ARG A 234 -13.64 -10.26 -8.09
CA ARG A 234 -14.13 -9.21 -9.00
C ARG A 234 -15.11 -8.27 -8.32
N LEU A 235 -16.03 -8.80 -7.51
CA LEU A 235 -16.95 -7.99 -6.73
C LEU A 235 -16.21 -7.13 -5.69
N MET A 236 -15.22 -7.69 -5.02
CA MET A 236 -14.37 -6.99 -4.06
C MET A 236 -13.60 -5.84 -4.73
N LYS A 237 -12.98 -6.08 -5.89
CA LYS A 237 -12.30 -5.05 -6.68
C LYS A 237 -13.27 -3.95 -7.11
N SER A 238 -14.43 -4.31 -7.64
CA SER A 238 -15.45 -3.35 -8.08
C SER A 238 -15.98 -2.45 -6.97
N ASN A 239 -16.03 -2.95 -5.73
CA ASN A 239 -16.59 -2.19 -4.61
C ASN A 239 -15.55 -1.37 -3.84
N LEU A 240 -14.30 -1.84 -3.82
CA LEU A 240 -13.24 -1.22 -3.00
C LEU A 240 -12.32 -0.33 -3.83
N MET A 241 -12.15 -0.64 -5.11
CA MET A 241 -11.30 0.18 -5.97
C MET A 241 -12.18 1.16 -6.74
N ASP A 242 -11.83 2.43 -6.66
CA ASP A 242 -12.43 3.43 -7.53
C ASP A 242 -12.11 3.06 -8.98
N SER A 243 -13.14 2.63 -9.70
CA SER A 243 -13.08 2.63 -11.15
C SER A 243 -13.11 4.09 -11.58
N THR A 244 -11.96 4.76 -11.55
CA THR A 244 -11.83 5.99 -12.31
C THR A 244 -12.22 5.62 -13.74
N PRO A 245 -13.33 6.19 -14.27
CA PRO A 245 -13.63 5.99 -15.67
C PRO A 245 -12.38 6.44 -16.42
N ASP A 246 -11.86 5.56 -17.24
CA ASP A 246 -10.77 5.85 -18.14
C ASP A 246 -11.34 6.87 -19.14
N TYR A 247 -11.41 8.14 -18.69
CA TYR A 247 -11.68 9.24 -19.60
C TYR A 247 -10.50 9.21 -20.55
N MET A 248 -10.72 8.67 -21.72
CA MET A 248 -9.87 8.93 -22.88
C MET A 248 -9.61 10.43 -22.84
N LYS A 249 -8.43 10.83 -22.39
CA LYS A 249 -7.97 12.21 -22.55
C LYS A 249 -7.98 12.42 -24.04
N ASP A 250 -9.01 13.15 -24.51
CA ASP A 250 -9.05 13.55 -25.90
C ASP A 250 -7.90 14.53 -26.10
N ASP A 251 -6.76 14.01 -26.56
CA ASP A 251 -5.58 14.80 -26.87
C ASP A 251 -5.84 15.86 -27.95
N ARG A 252 -7.04 15.88 -28.55
CA ARG A 252 -7.44 16.88 -29.55
C ARG A 252 -7.81 18.24 -28.97
N VAL A 253 -7.99 18.36 -27.66
CA VAL A 253 -8.34 19.65 -27.00
C VAL A 253 -7.09 20.50 -26.67
N ARG A 254 -5.89 20.11 -27.06
CA ARG A 254 -4.65 20.86 -26.78
C ARG A 254 -4.29 21.93 -27.83
N PHE A 255 -5.15 22.21 -28.79
CA PHE A 255 -4.89 23.25 -29.81
C PHE A 255 -6.05 24.25 -29.87
N ILE A 256 -6.19 25.08 -28.88
CA ILE A 256 -6.76 26.44 -28.99
C ILE A 256 -5.96 27.35 -28.04
#